data_0503520e40f29658f4ec415ed0f7f5ef
#
_entry.id   0503520e40f29658f4ec415ed0f7f5ef
#
_cell.length_a   1.000
_cell.length_b   1.000
_cell.length_c   1.000
_cell.angle_alpha   90.00
_cell.angle_beta   90.00
_cell.angle_gamma   90.00
#
_symmetry.space_group_name_H-M   'P 1'
#
loop_
_entity.id
_entity.type
_entity.pdbx_description
1 polymer ?
#
loop_
_entity_poly.entity_id
_entity_poly.type
_entity_poly.pdbx_seq_one_letter_code
_entity_poly.pdbx_strand_id
1 'polypeptide(L)'
;MKKPARDHANRTLSESGGTPAEPPGAASGEFVTETLEYDRGRQVTVYVPPDPPKAIVFAGDGQRISNWGRLLERAEVPSTMIVGVHGLTDETLRLHEYSPGFEPKRFAAHEEFFVEDVRRWTESRFGVALPTERSAVFGVSAGGELALALGLRHPQVYGAVLCASPGGGYKPPGVMPGPLPRTYLVAGTQEPFFLGNARRWADALRDIGAEVVMNERAGSHGGAFWREEFPLMVAWAFGP
;
A
#
# COMPACT_ATOMS: atom_id res chain seq x y z
N MET A 1 5.37 73.29 24.55
CA MET A 1 6.38 72.23 24.63
C MET A 1 5.82 70.96 23.89
N LYS A 2 6.29 70.71 22.70
CA LYS A 2 5.87 69.57 21.82
C LYS A 2 6.95 68.47 21.92
N LYS A 3 6.52 67.24 22.25
CA LYS A 3 7.39 66.07 22.24
C LYS A 3 7.39 65.47 20.81
N PRO A 4 8.51 65.00 20.28
CA PRO A 4 8.55 64.38 18.97
C PRO A 4 8.20 62.89 19.03
N ALA A 5 7.53 62.44 17.98
CA ALA A 5 7.15 61.04 17.71
C ALA A 5 8.41 60.20 17.36
N ARG A 6 8.46 58.97 17.84
CA ARG A 6 9.45 57.97 17.46
C ARG A 6 8.86 57.09 16.35
N ASP A 7 9.49 57.13 15.18
CA ASP A 7 9.29 56.16 14.09
C ASP A 7 9.82 54.79 14.50
N HIS A 8 8.96 53.78 14.49
CA HIS A 8 9.36 52.38 14.52
C HIS A 8 9.36 51.84 13.09
N ALA A 9 10.53 51.75 12.52
CA ALA A 9 10.75 51.04 11.27
C ALA A 9 10.47 49.54 11.48
N ASN A 10 9.41 49.04 10.81
CA ASN A 10 9.03 47.65 10.79
C ASN A 10 9.91 46.92 9.73
N ARG A 11 10.88 46.13 10.21
CA ARG A 11 11.79 45.36 9.40
C ARG A 11 11.14 43.97 9.19
N THR A 12 10.41 43.79 8.12
CA THR A 12 9.94 42.47 7.66
C THR A 12 11.11 41.63 7.18
N LEU A 13 11.45 40.63 7.96
CA LEU A 13 12.34 39.54 7.55
C LEU A 13 11.51 38.59 6.67
N SER A 14 11.73 38.59 5.36
CA SER A 14 11.24 37.55 4.45
C SER A 14 12.15 36.35 4.62
N GLU A 15 11.68 35.33 5.35
CA GLU A 15 12.28 34.00 5.33
C GLU A 15 11.88 33.31 4.04
N SER A 16 12.74 33.36 3.03
CA SER A 16 12.68 32.50 1.88
C SER A 16 13.15 31.11 2.29
N GLY A 17 12.22 30.28 2.76
CA GLY A 17 12.42 28.85 2.95
C GLY A 17 12.62 28.18 1.59
N GLY A 18 13.83 28.17 1.05
CA GLY A 18 14.19 27.38 -0.10
C GLY A 18 14.13 25.90 0.27
N THR A 19 13.25 25.16 -0.40
CA THR A 19 13.31 23.70 -0.42
C THR A 19 14.71 23.28 -0.89
N PRO A 20 15.41 22.36 -0.20
CA PRO A 20 16.71 21.89 -0.66
C PRO A 20 16.58 21.36 -2.09
N ALA A 21 17.36 21.88 -3.01
CA ALA A 21 17.43 21.37 -4.38
C ALA A 21 17.91 19.90 -4.33
N GLU A 22 17.19 19.02 -5.02
CA GLU A 22 17.63 17.63 -5.18
C GLU A 22 19.00 17.62 -5.87
N PRO A 23 19.91 16.71 -5.46
CA PRO A 23 21.20 16.59 -6.14
C PRO A 23 20.98 16.21 -7.59
N PRO A 24 21.66 16.85 -8.54
CA PRO A 24 21.52 16.53 -9.95
C PRO A 24 22.11 15.13 -10.23
N GLY A 25 21.28 14.18 -10.68
CA GLY A 25 21.77 12.97 -11.32
C GLY A 25 21.27 11.62 -10.87
N ALA A 26 20.43 11.48 -9.85
CA ALA A 26 19.79 10.18 -9.58
C ALA A 26 18.64 9.98 -10.59
N ALA A 27 18.67 8.87 -11.35
CA ALA A 27 17.54 8.47 -12.17
C ALA A 27 16.32 8.27 -11.25
N SER A 28 15.20 8.84 -11.64
CA SER A 28 13.95 8.74 -10.87
C SER A 28 13.03 7.77 -11.59
N GLY A 29 12.31 6.93 -10.83
CA GLY A 29 11.34 6.00 -11.41
C GLY A 29 10.23 6.71 -12.16
N GLU A 30 9.53 6.00 -13.02
CA GLU A 30 8.46 6.52 -13.86
C GLU A 30 7.11 5.90 -13.52
N PHE A 31 6.04 6.58 -13.99
CA PHE A 31 4.67 6.08 -13.83
C PHE A 31 4.09 5.76 -15.21
N VAL A 32 3.53 4.56 -15.31
CA VAL A 32 2.80 4.09 -16.49
C VAL A 32 1.38 3.80 -16.08
N THR A 33 0.39 4.39 -16.76
CA THR A 33 -1.03 4.11 -16.52
C THR A 33 -1.67 3.56 -17.78
N GLU A 34 -2.29 2.41 -17.68
CA GLU A 34 -3.02 1.78 -18.76
C GLU A 34 -4.42 1.35 -18.29
N THR A 35 -5.33 1.15 -19.23
CA THR A 35 -6.69 0.68 -18.97
C THR A 35 -6.82 -0.76 -19.45
N LEU A 36 -7.14 -1.67 -18.53
CA LEU A 36 -7.37 -3.08 -18.81
C LEU A 36 -8.87 -3.36 -18.97
N GLU A 37 -9.19 -4.43 -19.69
CA GLU A 37 -10.57 -4.86 -19.94
C GLU A 37 -11.15 -5.55 -18.71
N TYR A 38 -11.70 -4.75 -17.79
CA TYR A 38 -12.45 -5.18 -16.62
C TYR A 38 -13.45 -4.09 -16.23
N ASP A 39 -14.70 -4.44 -15.95
CA ASP A 39 -15.77 -3.55 -15.47
C ASP A 39 -15.85 -2.21 -16.26
N ARG A 40 -15.93 -2.30 -17.60
CA ARG A 40 -15.94 -1.19 -18.58
C ARG A 40 -14.63 -0.40 -18.68
N GLY A 41 -13.55 -0.99 -18.28
CA GLY A 41 -12.21 -0.40 -18.29
C GLY A 41 -11.73 -0.04 -16.88
N ARG A 42 -10.71 -0.74 -16.39
CA ARG A 42 -10.09 -0.48 -15.10
C ARG A 42 -8.67 0.03 -15.31
N GLN A 43 -8.39 1.20 -14.76
CA GLN A 43 -7.04 1.74 -14.80
C GLN A 43 -6.12 1.00 -13.84
N VAL A 44 -4.90 0.79 -14.29
CA VAL A 44 -3.79 0.29 -13.49
C VAL A 44 -2.63 1.26 -13.66
N THR A 45 -2.11 1.77 -12.57
CA THR A 45 -0.91 2.62 -12.58
C THR A 45 0.25 1.84 -11.98
N VAL A 46 1.33 1.75 -12.75
CA VAL A 46 2.57 1.09 -12.33
C VAL A 46 3.62 2.16 -12.05
N TYR A 47 4.22 2.09 -10.87
CA TYR A 47 5.49 2.73 -10.59
C TYR A 47 6.62 1.78 -11.01
N VAL A 48 7.42 2.21 -11.97
CA VAL A 48 8.60 1.49 -12.45
C VAL A 48 9.83 2.15 -11.82
N PRO A 49 10.58 1.44 -10.97
CA PRO A 49 11.77 2.00 -10.34
C PRO A 49 12.89 2.23 -11.37
N PRO A 50 13.89 3.11 -11.08
CA PRO A 50 14.97 3.42 -12.02
C PRO A 50 15.90 2.22 -12.30
N ASP A 51 16.07 1.34 -11.32
CA ASP A 51 16.84 0.10 -11.44
C ASP A 51 15.94 -1.10 -11.74
N PRO A 52 16.46 -2.19 -12.32
CA PRO A 52 15.68 -3.39 -12.56
C PRO A 52 14.97 -3.88 -11.28
N PRO A 53 13.66 -4.14 -11.32
CA PRO A 53 12.91 -4.55 -10.14
C PRO A 53 13.43 -5.86 -9.55
N LYS A 54 13.66 -5.86 -8.24
CA LYS A 54 14.02 -7.02 -7.42
C LYS A 54 12.86 -7.49 -6.54
N ALA A 55 11.80 -6.70 -6.48
CA ALA A 55 10.57 -6.99 -5.77
C ALA A 55 9.39 -6.32 -6.47
N ILE A 56 8.19 -6.84 -6.23
CA ILE A 56 6.95 -6.29 -6.75
C ILE A 56 5.88 -6.26 -5.67
N VAL A 57 5.18 -5.13 -5.58
CA VAL A 57 4.05 -4.94 -4.68
C VAL A 57 2.80 -4.66 -5.50
N PHE A 58 1.80 -5.53 -5.38
CA PHE A 58 0.47 -5.31 -5.93
C PHE A 58 -0.42 -4.60 -4.90
N ALA A 59 -1.20 -3.63 -5.31
CA ALA A 59 -2.05 -2.85 -4.40
C ALA A 59 -3.37 -2.42 -5.03
N GLY A 60 -4.43 -2.37 -4.23
CA GLY A 60 -5.63 -1.61 -4.56
C GLY A 60 -5.39 -0.11 -4.42
N ASP A 61 -6.38 0.70 -4.78
CA ASP A 61 -6.30 2.17 -4.73
C ASP A 61 -5.09 2.76 -5.48
N GLY A 62 -4.73 2.16 -6.61
CA GLY A 62 -3.55 2.47 -7.40
C GLY A 62 -3.39 3.93 -7.78
N GLN A 63 -4.49 4.67 -7.92
CA GLN A 63 -4.50 6.12 -8.15
C GLN A 63 -3.80 6.92 -7.03
N ARG A 64 -3.60 6.31 -5.87
CA ARG A 64 -2.89 6.90 -4.70
C ARG A 64 -1.63 6.14 -4.37
N ILE A 65 -1.73 4.81 -4.23
CA ILE A 65 -0.66 3.94 -3.72
C ILE A 65 0.53 3.90 -4.67
N SER A 66 0.32 3.89 -6.00
CA SER A 66 1.42 3.87 -6.97
C SER A 66 2.39 5.05 -6.79
N ASN A 67 1.88 6.22 -6.38
CA ASN A 67 2.73 7.40 -6.10
C ASN A 67 3.69 7.22 -4.92
N TRP A 68 3.49 6.19 -4.09
CA TRP A 68 4.36 5.90 -2.94
C TRP A 68 5.68 5.24 -3.37
N GLY A 69 5.81 4.86 -4.64
CA GLY A 69 7.10 4.42 -5.21
C GLY A 69 8.24 5.41 -4.96
N ARG A 70 7.95 6.71 -4.99
CA ARG A 70 8.90 7.76 -4.64
C ARG A 70 9.44 7.70 -3.20
N LEU A 71 8.69 7.09 -2.29
CA LEU A 71 9.14 6.89 -0.90
C LEU A 71 10.19 5.78 -0.83
N LEU A 72 10.09 4.79 -1.73
CA LEU A 72 11.03 3.67 -1.79
C LEU A 72 12.39 4.07 -2.37
N GLU A 73 12.43 5.07 -3.26
CA GLU A 73 13.69 5.61 -3.80
C GLU A 73 14.60 6.20 -2.69
N ARG A 74 13.98 6.65 -1.58
CA ARG A 74 14.68 7.29 -0.44
C ARG A 74 14.91 6.34 0.72
N ALA A 75 14.40 5.12 0.61
CA ALA A 75 14.49 4.11 1.64
C ALA A 75 15.55 3.05 1.27
N GLU A 76 16.17 2.45 2.27
CA GLU A 76 17.10 1.32 2.09
C GLU A 76 16.33 0.02 1.84
N VAL A 77 15.69 -0.06 0.66
CA VAL A 77 14.88 -1.21 0.23
C VAL A 77 15.34 -1.67 -1.16
N PRO A 78 15.13 -2.94 -1.51
CA PRO A 78 15.38 -3.41 -2.86
C PRO A 78 14.58 -2.62 -3.89
N SER A 79 15.11 -2.44 -5.10
CA SER A 79 14.38 -1.86 -6.22
C SER A 79 13.02 -2.53 -6.37
N THR A 80 11.93 -1.81 -6.08
CA THR A 80 10.59 -2.37 -5.95
C THR A 80 9.61 -1.69 -6.91
N MET A 81 9.00 -2.50 -7.78
CA MET A 81 7.89 -2.07 -8.63
C MET A 81 6.58 -2.05 -7.83
N ILE A 82 5.70 -1.08 -8.07
CA ILE A 82 4.35 -1.07 -7.50
C ILE A 82 3.33 -1.15 -8.63
N VAL A 83 2.45 -2.14 -8.58
CA VAL A 83 1.35 -2.32 -9.52
C VAL A 83 0.05 -1.97 -8.79
N GLY A 84 -0.49 -0.81 -9.09
CA GLY A 84 -1.67 -0.28 -8.40
C GLY A 84 -2.93 -0.34 -9.26
N VAL A 85 -3.86 -1.22 -8.91
CA VAL A 85 -5.20 -1.26 -9.50
C VAL A 85 -6.05 -0.12 -8.94
N HIS A 86 -6.64 0.72 -9.81
CA HIS A 86 -7.46 1.83 -9.33
C HIS A 86 -8.74 1.33 -8.65
N GLY A 87 -9.00 1.85 -7.46
CA GLY A 87 -10.29 1.66 -6.79
C GLY A 87 -11.38 2.50 -7.46
N LEU A 88 -12.62 2.05 -7.36
CA LEU A 88 -13.77 2.82 -7.82
C LEU A 88 -13.97 4.08 -6.99
N THR A 89 -14.52 5.11 -7.61
CA THR A 89 -14.90 6.37 -6.93
C THR A 89 -16.19 6.21 -6.11
N ASP A 90 -17.05 5.29 -6.49
CA ASP A 90 -18.21 4.88 -5.68
C ASP A 90 -17.70 4.00 -4.52
N GLU A 91 -17.80 4.53 -3.31
CA GLU A 91 -17.27 3.84 -2.12
C GLU A 91 -17.98 2.52 -1.83
N THR A 92 -19.28 2.40 -2.09
CA THR A 92 -20.03 1.16 -1.89
C THR A 92 -19.52 0.07 -2.83
N LEU A 93 -19.40 0.39 -4.11
CA LEU A 93 -18.89 -0.55 -5.11
C LEU A 93 -17.42 -0.90 -4.85
N ARG A 94 -16.61 0.05 -4.39
CA ARG A 94 -15.23 -0.20 -3.97
C ARG A 94 -15.18 -1.18 -2.79
N LEU A 95 -16.01 -1.00 -1.77
CA LEU A 95 -16.09 -1.94 -0.64
C LEU A 95 -16.53 -3.34 -1.09
N HIS A 96 -17.45 -3.44 -2.04
CA HIS A 96 -17.88 -4.71 -2.63
C HIS A 96 -16.76 -5.44 -3.38
N GLU A 97 -15.82 -4.71 -3.98
CA GLU A 97 -14.64 -5.28 -4.63
C GLU A 97 -13.52 -5.63 -3.64
N TYR A 98 -13.46 -4.96 -2.50
CA TYR A 98 -12.32 -5.06 -1.59
C TYR A 98 -12.55 -6.02 -0.43
N SER A 99 -13.79 -6.35 -0.13
CA SER A 99 -14.11 -7.23 0.98
C SER A 99 -15.07 -8.35 0.58
N PRO A 100 -14.65 -9.62 0.72
CA PRO A 100 -15.52 -10.76 0.42
C PRO A 100 -16.76 -10.85 1.33
N GLY A 101 -16.78 -10.10 2.44
CA GLY A 101 -17.89 -10.09 3.38
C GLY A 101 -19.08 -9.22 2.95
N PHE A 102 -18.90 -8.30 1.99
CA PHE A 102 -19.97 -7.41 1.54
C PHE A 102 -20.72 -7.94 0.31
N GLU A 103 -20.02 -8.22 -0.79
CA GLU A 103 -20.61 -8.76 -2.02
C GLU A 103 -19.65 -9.84 -2.61
N PRO A 104 -19.86 -11.11 -2.26
CA PRO A 104 -18.93 -12.19 -2.62
C PRO A 104 -18.72 -12.37 -4.13
N LYS A 105 -19.73 -12.12 -4.95
CA LYS A 105 -19.62 -12.29 -6.41
C LYS A 105 -18.78 -11.17 -7.04
N ARG A 106 -19.00 -9.93 -6.60
CA ARG A 106 -18.23 -8.79 -7.10
C ARG A 106 -16.77 -8.88 -6.62
N PHE A 107 -16.57 -9.28 -5.38
CA PHE A 107 -15.24 -9.57 -4.85
C PHE A 107 -14.54 -10.64 -5.68
N ALA A 108 -15.19 -11.78 -5.96
CA ALA A 108 -14.58 -12.89 -6.71
C ALA A 108 -14.16 -12.46 -8.14
N ALA A 109 -15.00 -11.67 -8.82
CA ALA A 109 -14.63 -11.13 -10.14
C ALA A 109 -13.43 -10.16 -10.07
N HIS A 110 -13.36 -9.33 -9.02
CA HIS A 110 -12.23 -8.43 -8.80
C HIS A 110 -10.95 -9.19 -8.40
N GLU A 111 -11.09 -10.22 -7.59
CA GLU A 111 -10.00 -11.13 -7.20
C GLU A 111 -9.39 -11.82 -8.42
N GLU A 112 -10.22 -12.40 -9.32
CA GLU A 112 -9.77 -13.03 -10.56
C GLU A 112 -9.02 -12.04 -11.45
N PHE A 113 -9.61 -10.88 -11.69
CA PHE A 113 -8.98 -9.80 -12.44
C PHE A 113 -7.61 -9.41 -11.86
N PHE A 114 -7.53 -9.25 -10.54
CA PHE A 114 -6.33 -8.83 -9.85
C PHE A 114 -5.20 -9.87 -9.92
N VAL A 115 -5.55 -11.13 -9.67
CA VAL A 115 -4.58 -12.24 -9.55
C VAL A 115 -4.14 -12.75 -10.92
N GLU A 116 -5.06 -12.77 -11.91
CA GLU A 116 -4.79 -13.35 -13.22
C GLU A 116 -4.45 -12.27 -14.27
N ASP A 117 -5.38 -11.33 -14.52
CA ASP A 117 -5.24 -10.42 -15.65
C ASP A 117 -4.18 -9.33 -15.40
N VAL A 118 -4.22 -8.69 -14.23
CA VAL A 118 -3.25 -7.64 -13.86
C VAL A 118 -1.85 -8.22 -13.78
N ARG A 119 -1.68 -9.40 -13.18
CA ARG A 119 -0.38 -10.05 -13.07
C ARG A 119 0.16 -10.43 -14.44
N ARG A 120 -0.63 -11.10 -15.27
CA ARG A 120 -0.23 -11.50 -16.64
C ARG A 120 0.12 -10.29 -17.50
N TRP A 121 -0.69 -9.24 -17.42
CA TRP A 121 -0.42 -7.98 -18.12
C TRP A 121 0.90 -7.36 -17.64
N THR A 122 1.15 -7.32 -16.34
CA THR A 122 2.41 -6.79 -15.77
C THR A 122 3.63 -7.55 -16.28
N GLU A 123 3.58 -8.88 -16.24
CA GLU A 123 4.65 -9.74 -16.76
C GLU A 123 4.91 -9.48 -18.25
N SER A 124 3.86 -9.44 -19.06
CA SER A 124 3.95 -9.19 -20.51
C SER A 124 4.44 -7.79 -20.86
N ARG A 125 3.94 -6.78 -20.13
CA ARG A 125 4.19 -5.36 -20.44
C ARG A 125 5.57 -4.89 -20.01
N PHE A 126 6.08 -5.37 -18.89
CA PHE A 126 7.32 -4.92 -18.29
C PHE A 126 8.43 -5.98 -18.31
N GLY A 127 8.15 -7.20 -18.74
CA GLY A 127 9.12 -8.30 -18.73
C GLY A 127 9.57 -8.71 -17.33
N VAL A 128 8.77 -8.42 -16.29
CA VAL A 128 9.10 -8.67 -14.90
C VAL A 128 8.30 -9.86 -14.39
N ALA A 129 8.97 -11.01 -14.27
CA ALA A 129 8.43 -12.21 -13.63
C ALA A 129 9.32 -12.54 -12.41
N LEU A 130 8.81 -12.28 -11.23
CA LEU A 130 9.53 -12.53 -9.97
C LEU A 130 8.94 -13.73 -9.23
N PRO A 131 9.76 -14.46 -8.46
CA PRO A 131 9.27 -15.56 -7.65
C PRO A 131 8.37 -15.05 -6.52
N THR A 132 7.54 -15.92 -5.99
CA THR A 132 6.53 -15.61 -4.96
C THR A 132 7.13 -14.87 -3.76
N GLU A 133 8.34 -15.23 -3.33
CA GLU A 133 9.04 -14.59 -2.21
C GLU A 133 9.44 -13.13 -2.47
N ARG A 134 9.39 -12.71 -3.72
CA ARG A 134 9.65 -11.34 -4.17
C ARG A 134 8.37 -10.60 -4.58
N SER A 135 7.20 -11.19 -4.31
CA SER A 135 5.88 -10.60 -4.59
C SER A 135 5.10 -10.41 -3.31
N ALA A 136 4.52 -9.23 -3.13
CA ALA A 136 3.64 -8.93 -2.01
C ALA A 136 2.34 -8.29 -2.50
N VAL A 137 1.31 -8.39 -1.68
CA VAL A 137 0.10 -7.59 -1.81
C VAL A 137 0.01 -6.61 -0.64
N PHE A 138 -0.30 -5.36 -0.95
CA PHE A 138 -0.37 -4.26 0.01
C PHE A 138 -1.74 -3.58 -0.01
N GLY A 139 -2.19 -3.16 1.15
CA GLY A 139 -3.40 -2.34 1.24
C GLY A 139 -3.58 -1.63 2.56
N VAL A 140 -4.40 -0.59 2.53
CA VAL A 140 -4.75 0.24 3.68
C VAL A 140 -6.27 0.33 3.84
N SER A 141 -6.77 0.33 5.06
CA SER A 141 -8.21 0.42 5.34
C SER A 141 -8.98 -0.72 4.66
N ALA A 142 -9.98 -0.44 3.83
CA ALA A 142 -10.63 -1.46 3.00
C ALA A 142 -9.66 -2.18 2.05
N GLY A 143 -8.66 -1.46 1.51
CA GLY A 143 -7.57 -2.08 0.74
C GLY A 143 -6.74 -3.06 1.56
N GLY A 144 -6.67 -2.89 2.89
CA GLY A 144 -6.08 -3.85 3.81
C GLY A 144 -6.88 -5.16 3.88
N GLU A 145 -8.21 -5.09 3.79
CA GLU A 145 -9.07 -6.27 3.69
C GLU A 145 -8.82 -7.02 2.37
N LEU A 146 -8.71 -6.28 1.26
CA LEU A 146 -8.34 -6.84 -0.03
C LEU A 146 -6.98 -7.55 0.04
N ALA A 147 -5.96 -6.90 0.60
CA ALA A 147 -4.63 -7.48 0.73
C ALA A 147 -4.64 -8.78 1.55
N LEU A 148 -5.34 -8.79 2.68
CA LEU A 148 -5.52 -10.00 3.49
C LEU A 148 -6.25 -11.11 2.72
N ALA A 149 -7.34 -10.79 2.03
CA ALA A 149 -8.09 -11.77 1.27
C ALA A 149 -7.26 -12.36 0.12
N LEU A 150 -6.64 -11.51 -0.71
CA LEU A 150 -5.82 -11.95 -1.85
C LEU A 150 -4.61 -12.77 -1.38
N GLY A 151 -3.86 -12.29 -0.38
CA GLY A 151 -2.68 -12.98 0.08
C GLY A 151 -2.97 -14.34 0.70
N LEU A 152 -4.00 -14.43 1.54
CA LEU A 152 -4.37 -15.70 2.19
C LEU A 152 -4.99 -16.72 1.22
N ARG A 153 -5.66 -16.26 0.17
CA ARG A 153 -6.30 -17.14 -0.82
C ARG A 153 -5.37 -17.51 -1.97
N HIS A 154 -4.30 -16.72 -2.20
CA HIS A 154 -3.33 -16.92 -3.29
C HIS A 154 -1.88 -16.91 -2.79
N PRO A 155 -1.51 -17.74 -1.81
CA PRO A 155 -0.15 -17.77 -1.26
C PRO A 155 0.90 -18.23 -2.28
N GLN A 156 0.46 -18.86 -3.37
CA GLN A 156 1.33 -19.21 -4.51
C GLN A 156 1.70 -18.00 -5.38
N VAL A 157 1.00 -16.88 -5.22
CA VAL A 157 1.24 -15.61 -5.95
C VAL A 157 1.95 -14.59 -5.06
N TYR A 158 1.51 -14.49 -3.81
CA TYR A 158 2.00 -13.49 -2.86
C TYR A 158 2.72 -14.15 -1.70
N GLY A 159 4.04 -13.98 -1.61
CA GLY A 159 4.85 -14.45 -0.49
C GLY A 159 4.70 -13.60 0.77
N ALA A 160 4.21 -12.36 0.62
CA ALA A 160 3.94 -11.47 1.75
C ALA A 160 2.62 -10.70 1.62
N VAL A 161 1.97 -10.48 2.76
CA VAL A 161 0.84 -9.56 2.93
C VAL A 161 1.29 -8.37 3.76
N LEU A 162 1.11 -7.18 3.22
CA LEU A 162 1.42 -5.91 3.87
C LEU A 162 0.11 -5.16 4.11
N CYS A 163 -0.36 -5.10 5.35
CA CYS A 163 -1.68 -4.58 5.67
C CYS A 163 -1.61 -3.50 6.75
N ALA A 164 -2.06 -2.29 6.41
CA ALA A 164 -2.16 -1.20 7.37
C ALA A 164 -3.62 -0.86 7.66
N SER A 165 -3.95 -0.80 8.95
CA SER A 165 -5.26 -0.35 9.44
C SER A 165 -6.44 -1.08 8.78
N PRO A 166 -6.53 -2.44 8.79
CA PRO A 166 -7.58 -3.17 8.09
C PRO A 166 -8.98 -2.79 8.57
N GLY A 167 -9.92 -2.68 7.63
CA GLY A 167 -11.33 -2.49 7.92
C GLY A 167 -11.95 -3.70 8.63
N GLY A 168 -13.27 -3.70 8.79
CA GLY A 168 -14.00 -4.73 9.56
C GLY A 168 -14.93 -5.62 8.72
N GLY A 169 -14.97 -5.43 7.41
CA GLY A 169 -15.83 -6.21 6.50
C GLY A 169 -15.28 -7.61 6.21
N TYR A 170 -13.97 -7.80 6.28
CA TYR A 170 -13.36 -9.12 6.22
C TYR A 170 -12.79 -9.51 7.57
N LYS A 171 -13.20 -10.67 8.06
CA LYS A 171 -12.78 -11.24 9.36
C LYS A 171 -11.98 -12.52 9.14
N PRO A 172 -11.09 -12.89 10.07
CA PRO A 172 -10.43 -14.18 10.02
C PRO A 172 -11.45 -15.31 9.85
N PRO A 173 -11.31 -16.16 8.83
CA PRO A 173 -12.19 -17.30 8.64
C PRO A 173 -11.97 -18.34 9.77
N GLY A 174 -13.01 -19.12 10.06
CA GLY A 174 -12.91 -20.15 11.10
C GLY A 174 -11.91 -21.28 10.80
N VAL A 175 -11.60 -21.47 9.52
CA VAL A 175 -10.53 -22.36 9.03
C VAL A 175 -9.65 -21.54 8.09
N MET A 176 -8.40 -21.33 8.48
CA MET A 176 -7.43 -20.66 7.62
C MET A 176 -6.93 -21.61 6.54
N PRO A 177 -6.81 -21.14 5.28
CA PRO A 177 -6.15 -21.93 4.24
C PRO A 177 -4.65 -22.05 4.55
N GLY A 178 -4.01 -23.11 4.13
CA GLY A 178 -2.56 -23.26 4.17
C GLY A 178 -2.02 -23.62 2.78
N PRO A 179 -0.78 -23.29 2.45
CA PRO A 179 0.20 -22.53 3.24
C PRO A 179 -0.17 -21.04 3.38
N LEU A 180 0.46 -20.33 4.34
CA LEU A 180 0.18 -18.92 4.59
C LEU A 180 1.38 -18.04 4.19
N PRO A 181 1.12 -16.87 3.60
CA PRO A 181 2.17 -15.89 3.34
C PRO A 181 2.66 -15.27 4.64
N ARG A 182 3.87 -14.74 4.64
CA ARG A 182 4.34 -13.86 5.71
C ARG A 182 3.44 -12.64 5.80
N THR A 183 3.06 -12.22 6.98
CA THR A 183 2.09 -11.12 7.15
C THR A 183 2.63 -10.02 8.05
N TYR A 184 2.67 -8.80 7.55
CA TYR A 184 2.95 -7.60 8.33
C TYR A 184 1.67 -6.80 8.51
N LEU A 185 1.28 -6.62 9.75
CA LEU A 185 0.15 -5.80 10.16
C LEU A 185 0.63 -4.57 10.92
N VAL A 186 0.05 -3.42 10.65
CA VAL A 186 0.27 -2.20 11.44
C VAL A 186 -1.04 -1.44 11.60
N ALA A 187 -1.24 -0.81 12.76
CA ALA A 187 -2.32 0.13 12.97
C ALA A 187 -1.93 1.21 13.98
N GLY A 188 -2.56 2.37 13.85
CA GLY A 188 -2.33 3.52 14.72
C GLY A 188 -3.05 3.43 16.06
N THR A 189 -2.40 3.88 17.13
CA THR A 189 -3.02 3.90 18.47
C THR A 189 -4.19 4.89 18.60
N GLN A 190 -4.34 5.80 17.63
CA GLN A 190 -5.43 6.80 17.58
C GLN A 190 -6.60 6.34 16.69
N GLU A 191 -6.60 5.09 16.23
CA GLU A 191 -7.67 4.49 15.41
C GLU A 191 -8.16 3.16 16.02
N PRO A 192 -8.83 3.19 17.20
CA PRO A 192 -9.10 1.99 18.00
C PRO A 192 -9.90 0.90 17.29
N PHE A 193 -10.79 1.26 16.36
CA PHE A 193 -11.54 0.30 15.55
C PHE A 193 -10.61 -0.51 14.63
N PHE A 194 -9.75 0.16 13.88
CA PHE A 194 -8.82 -0.48 12.95
C PHE A 194 -7.71 -1.24 13.70
N LEU A 195 -7.22 -0.68 14.79
CA LEU A 195 -6.27 -1.35 15.68
C LEU A 195 -6.85 -2.64 16.24
N GLY A 196 -8.11 -2.63 16.67
CA GLY A 196 -8.80 -3.84 17.13
C GLY A 196 -8.94 -4.90 16.04
N ASN A 197 -9.15 -4.50 14.79
CA ASN A 197 -9.19 -5.41 13.65
C ASN A 197 -7.80 -5.99 13.33
N ALA A 198 -6.76 -5.15 13.33
CA ALA A 198 -5.39 -5.59 13.09
C ALA A 198 -4.93 -6.62 14.14
N ARG A 199 -5.21 -6.37 15.43
CA ARG A 199 -4.92 -7.33 16.52
C ARG A 199 -5.64 -8.65 16.31
N ARG A 200 -6.94 -8.62 15.99
CA ARG A 200 -7.74 -9.83 15.72
C ARG A 200 -7.14 -10.67 14.59
N TRP A 201 -6.67 -10.04 13.52
CA TRP A 201 -5.99 -10.72 12.42
C TRP A 201 -4.65 -11.30 12.87
N ALA A 202 -3.85 -10.53 13.60
CA ALA A 202 -2.55 -10.97 14.11
C ALA A 202 -2.69 -12.20 15.02
N ASP A 203 -3.65 -12.16 15.94
CA ASP A 203 -3.90 -13.27 16.86
C ASP A 203 -4.35 -14.53 16.10
N ALA A 204 -5.33 -14.41 15.20
CA ALA A 204 -5.82 -15.54 14.42
C ALA A 204 -4.74 -16.19 13.53
N LEU A 205 -3.82 -15.39 12.97
CA LEU A 205 -2.70 -15.90 12.17
C LEU A 205 -1.63 -16.57 13.04
N ARG A 206 -1.32 -16.00 14.21
CA ARG A 206 -0.37 -16.59 15.18
C ARG A 206 -0.85 -17.90 15.73
N ASP A 207 -2.15 -18.01 16.04
CA ASP A 207 -2.76 -19.23 16.60
C ASP A 207 -2.56 -20.46 15.71
N ILE A 208 -2.36 -20.25 14.41
CA ILE A 208 -2.09 -21.32 13.43
C ILE A 208 -0.62 -21.40 13.00
N GLY A 209 0.28 -20.69 13.67
CA GLY A 209 1.72 -20.72 13.45
C GLY A 209 2.21 -19.96 12.23
N ALA A 210 1.44 -18.99 11.68
CA ALA A 210 1.90 -18.14 10.61
C ALA A 210 3.01 -17.17 11.07
N GLU A 211 3.90 -16.78 10.16
CA GLU A 211 4.88 -15.72 10.41
C GLU A 211 4.18 -14.35 10.36
N VAL A 212 4.00 -13.71 11.52
CA VAL A 212 3.25 -12.46 11.66
C VAL A 212 4.01 -11.42 12.46
N VAL A 213 4.18 -10.26 11.87
CA VAL A 213 4.55 -9.02 12.56
C VAL A 213 3.29 -8.19 12.79
N MET A 214 3.09 -7.71 14.02
CA MET A 214 2.04 -6.74 14.35
C MET A 214 2.67 -5.57 15.09
N ASN A 215 2.61 -4.40 14.49
CA ASN A 215 3.10 -3.16 15.06
C ASN A 215 1.94 -2.20 15.41
N GLU A 216 2.06 -1.60 16.58
CA GLU A 216 1.18 -0.52 17.02
C GLU A 216 2.02 0.75 17.12
N ARG A 217 1.64 1.78 16.38
CA ARG A 217 2.39 3.02 16.35
C ARG A 217 1.51 4.22 16.66
N ALA A 218 2.10 5.28 17.18
CA ALA A 218 1.40 6.54 17.33
C ALA A 218 0.97 7.07 15.95
N GLY A 219 -0.33 7.20 15.72
CA GLY A 219 -0.90 7.63 14.44
C GLY A 219 -2.40 7.48 14.40
N SER A 220 -3.01 8.20 13.48
CA SER A 220 -4.44 8.15 13.18
C SER A 220 -4.68 7.55 11.79
N HIS A 221 -5.90 7.17 11.52
CA HIS A 221 -6.31 6.64 10.22
C HIS A 221 -6.11 7.65 9.10
N GLY A 222 -5.14 7.42 8.22
CA GLY A 222 -4.90 8.34 7.12
C GLY A 222 -3.55 8.20 6.42
N GLY A 223 -3.46 8.90 5.27
CA GLY A 223 -2.35 8.75 4.32
C GLY A 223 -0.97 9.14 4.85
N ALA A 224 -0.85 10.05 5.83
CA ALA A 224 0.44 10.40 6.40
C ALA A 224 1.05 9.20 7.14
N PHE A 225 0.29 8.61 8.07
CA PHE A 225 0.68 7.42 8.82
C PHE A 225 1.04 6.25 7.89
N TRP A 226 0.19 5.93 6.93
CA TRP A 226 0.42 4.81 6.02
C TRP A 226 1.63 5.00 5.11
N ARG A 227 1.91 6.24 4.68
CA ARG A 227 3.10 6.54 3.86
C ARG A 227 4.40 6.37 4.63
N GLU A 228 4.40 6.66 5.93
CA GLU A 228 5.56 6.42 6.80
C GLU A 228 5.80 4.94 7.03
N GLU A 229 4.73 4.14 7.15
CA GLU A 229 4.83 2.70 7.39
C GLU A 229 5.19 1.89 6.14
N PHE A 230 4.77 2.33 4.95
CA PHE A 230 4.94 1.54 3.72
C PHE A 230 6.39 1.14 3.42
N PRO A 231 7.41 2.03 3.48
CA PRO A 231 8.79 1.63 3.27
C PRO A 231 9.31 0.61 4.30
N LEU A 232 8.86 0.70 5.55
CA LEU A 232 9.22 -0.25 6.61
C LEU A 232 8.65 -1.65 6.34
N MET A 233 7.41 -1.71 5.83
CA MET A 233 6.78 -2.95 5.41
C MET A 233 7.52 -3.60 4.24
N VAL A 234 7.92 -2.80 3.24
CA VAL A 234 8.69 -3.26 2.07
C VAL A 234 10.08 -3.73 2.49
N ALA A 235 10.75 -3.01 3.41
CA ALA A 235 12.04 -3.42 3.97
C ALA A 235 11.93 -4.77 4.68
N TRP A 236 10.90 -4.97 5.48
CA TRP A 236 10.67 -6.24 6.16
C TRP A 236 10.39 -7.40 5.18
N ALA A 237 9.59 -7.15 4.14
CA ALA A 237 9.23 -8.19 3.18
C ALA A 237 10.38 -8.61 2.28
N PHE A 238 11.25 -7.68 1.89
CA PHE A 238 12.22 -7.89 0.81
C PHE A 238 13.66 -7.51 1.17
N GLY A 239 13.89 -6.97 2.35
CA GLY A 239 15.21 -6.68 2.86
C GLY A 239 16.09 -7.94 2.96
N PRO A 240 17.39 -7.75 3.23
CA PRO A 240 18.33 -8.85 3.38
C PRO A 240 18.05 -9.73 4.60
#